data_3551c68b2d18b9850d6b124a9f668b89
#
_entry.id   3551c68b2d18b9850d6b124a9f668b89
#
_cell.length_a   1.000
_cell.length_b   1.000
_cell.length_c   1.000
_cell.angle_alpha   90.00
_cell.angle_beta   90.00
_cell.angle_gamma   90.00
#
_symmetry.space_group_name_H-M   'P 1'
#
loop_
_entity.id
_entity.type
_entity.pdbx_description
1 polymer ?
#
loop_
_entity_poly.entity_id
_entity_poly.type
_entity_poly.pdbx_seq_one_letter_code
_entity_poly.pdbx_strand_id
1 'polypeptide(L)'
;MYNYTDLKRYDEAEKAANDFFNASDNADYSYLDYRYYGALLSALKKYDRAIVEYGKALEKDSSQIDVWREIADAYELKNDYAQAIAAYQKYYDTLSQDKKTPEALFQLGRLYYGQGTSQDTLTVQPADRMTALQAADSVFALVARQAPDSYLGDMWRARTHSAMDPETTEGLAKPYYEKVADMLLAKNEPRYNSALIECYSYLGYYYLLKSDYLVSKEYWNKILAIDPTTVSYTHLRAHET
;
A
#
# COMPACT_ATOMS: atom_id res chain seq x y z
N MET A 1 -22.37 -21.90 2.40
CA MET A 1 -21.18 -21.13 2.00
C MET A 1 -21.11 -19.81 2.76
N TYR A 2 -21.99 -18.82 2.56
CA TYR A 2 -21.95 -17.46 3.13
C TYR A 2 -21.71 -17.43 4.64
N ASN A 3 -22.61 -18.05 5.44
CA ASN A 3 -22.51 -18.05 6.90
C ASN A 3 -21.19 -18.61 7.44
N TYR A 4 -20.62 -19.63 6.78
CA TYR A 4 -19.34 -20.21 7.19
C TYR A 4 -18.17 -19.29 6.87
N THR A 5 -18.23 -18.54 5.77
CA THR A 5 -17.20 -17.55 5.40
C THR A 5 -17.19 -16.39 6.43
N ASP A 6 -18.37 -15.88 6.79
CA ASP A 6 -18.51 -14.80 7.78
C ASP A 6 -18.01 -15.24 9.18
N LEU A 7 -18.22 -16.51 9.53
CA LEU A 7 -17.71 -17.10 10.76
C LEU A 7 -16.23 -17.53 10.68
N LYS A 8 -15.53 -17.26 9.56
CA LYS A 8 -14.14 -17.67 9.30
C LYS A 8 -13.91 -19.19 9.38
N ARG A 9 -14.96 -19.99 9.16
CA ARG A 9 -14.92 -21.47 9.10
C ARG A 9 -14.68 -21.89 7.66
N TYR A 10 -13.47 -21.64 7.15
CA TYR A 10 -13.16 -21.69 5.73
C TYR A 10 -13.23 -23.09 5.13
N ASP A 11 -12.86 -24.14 5.87
CA ASP A 11 -12.93 -25.53 5.38
C ASP A 11 -14.39 -25.96 5.13
N GLU A 12 -15.27 -25.65 6.08
CA GLU A 12 -16.71 -25.95 5.93
C GLU A 12 -17.35 -25.05 4.87
N ALA A 13 -16.87 -23.80 4.74
CA ALA A 13 -17.33 -22.91 3.69
C ALA A 13 -16.93 -23.44 2.30
N GLU A 14 -15.69 -23.93 2.13
CA GLU A 14 -15.23 -24.50 0.86
C GLU A 14 -16.00 -25.78 0.50
N LYS A 15 -16.23 -26.66 1.48
CA LYS A 15 -17.06 -27.86 1.24
C LYS A 15 -18.47 -27.48 0.79
N ALA A 16 -19.10 -26.56 1.52
CA ALA A 16 -20.45 -26.09 1.18
C ALA A 16 -20.50 -25.38 -0.18
N ALA A 17 -19.44 -24.67 -0.58
CA ALA A 17 -19.33 -24.06 -1.91
C ALA A 17 -19.21 -25.13 -3.01
N ASN A 18 -18.34 -26.13 -2.82
CA ASN A 18 -18.20 -27.23 -3.77
C ASN A 18 -19.52 -28.00 -3.93
N ASP A 19 -20.21 -28.32 -2.84
CA ASP A 19 -21.50 -28.98 -2.87
C ASP A 19 -22.54 -28.13 -3.62
N PHE A 20 -22.55 -26.81 -3.40
CA PHE A 20 -23.49 -25.88 -4.05
C PHE A 20 -23.23 -25.77 -5.56
N PHE A 21 -21.98 -25.56 -5.98
CA PHE A 21 -21.62 -25.36 -7.39
C PHE A 21 -21.62 -26.69 -8.19
N ASN A 22 -21.58 -27.86 -7.53
CA ASN A 22 -21.68 -29.17 -8.17
C ASN A 22 -23.09 -29.75 -8.11
N ALA A 23 -24.07 -29.09 -7.49
CA ALA A 23 -25.40 -29.64 -7.26
C ALA A 23 -26.23 -29.81 -8.54
N SER A 24 -25.95 -29.04 -9.61
CA SER A 24 -26.67 -29.14 -10.89
C SER A 24 -25.86 -28.53 -12.03
N ASP A 25 -25.74 -29.26 -13.13
CA ASP A 25 -25.10 -28.81 -14.37
C ASP A 25 -25.85 -27.64 -15.05
N ASN A 26 -27.11 -27.39 -14.67
CA ASN A 26 -27.99 -26.37 -15.25
C ASN A 26 -28.35 -25.26 -14.24
N ALA A 27 -27.63 -25.13 -13.11
CA ALA A 27 -27.94 -24.10 -12.14
C ALA A 27 -27.58 -22.72 -12.68
N ASP A 28 -28.51 -21.78 -12.61
CA ASP A 28 -28.25 -20.36 -12.92
C ASP A 28 -27.79 -19.63 -11.66
N TYR A 29 -26.48 -19.54 -11.50
CA TYR A 29 -25.87 -18.86 -10.37
C TYR A 29 -25.87 -17.35 -10.59
N SER A 30 -26.15 -16.59 -9.51
CA SER A 30 -26.15 -15.13 -9.50
C SER A 30 -24.73 -14.58 -9.40
N TYR A 31 -24.55 -13.26 -9.65
CA TYR A 31 -23.28 -12.60 -9.43
C TYR A 31 -22.81 -12.69 -7.96
N LEU A 32 -23.75 -12.69 -6.99
CA LEU A 32 -23.42 -12.81 -5.57
C LEU A 32 -22.82 -14.17 -5.23
N ASP A 33 -23.30 -15.26 -5.86
CA ASP A 33 -22.77 -16.60 -5.63
C ASP A 33 -21.30 -16.66 -6.03
N TYR A 34 -20.97 -16.17 -7.22
CA TYR A 34 -19.59 -16.11 -7.69
C TYR A 34 -18.73 -15.15 -6.88
N ARG A 35 -19.23 -13.97 -6.53
CA ARG A 35 -18.50 -12.98 -5.71
C ARG A 35 -18.15 -13.56 -4.33
N TYR A 36 -19.10 -14.19 -3.64
CA TYR A 36 -18.85 -14.81 -2.33
C TYR A 36 -17.91 -16.01 -2.42
N TYR A 37 -17.99 -16.77 -3.50
CA TYR A 37 -17.04 -17.85 -3.72
C TYR A 37 -15.63 -17.31 -3.99
N GLY A 38 -15.50 -16.27 -4.76
CA GLY A 38 -14.24 -15.53 -4.94
C GLY A 38 -13.66 -15.04 -3.62
N ALA A 39 -14.48 -14.42 -2.76
CA ALA A 39 -14.06 -13.95 -1.44
C ALA A 39 -13.58 -15.09 -0.52
N LEU A 40 -14.28 -16.22 -0.51
CA LEU A 40 -13.86 -17.43 0.21
C LEU A 40 -12.51 -17.95 -0.31
N LEU A 41 -12.35 -18.06 -1.62
CA LEU A 41 -11.10 -18.53 -2.24
C LEU A 41 -9.93 -17.57 -1.94
N SER A 42 -10.18 -16.26 -1.92
CA SER A 42 -9.20 -15.25 -1.53
C SER A 42 -8.77 -15.42 -0.07
N ALA A 43 -9.72 -15.64 0.84
CA ALA A 43 -9.44 -15.92 2.26
C ALA A 43 -8.64 -17.22 2.45
N LEU A 44 -8.84 -18.20 1.58
CA LEU A 44 -8.07 -19.46 1.50
C LEU A 44 -6.73 -19.29 0.75
N LYS A 45 -6.36 -18.08 0.35
CA LYS A 45 -5.16 -17.75 -0.44
C LYS A 45 -5.10 -18.45 -1.82
N LYS A 46 -6.25 -18.86 -2.35
CA LYS A 46 -6.42 -19.46 -3.69
C LYS A 46 -6.71 -18.38 -4.72
N TYR A 47 -5.82 -17.37 -4.82
CA TYR A 47 -6.05 -16.10 -5.52
C TYR A 47 -6.39 -16.27 -7.00
N ASP A 48 -5.72 -17.18 -7.73
CA ASP A 48 -6.02 -17.42 -9.15
C ASP A 48 -7.47 -17.86 -9.35
N ARG A 49 -7.94 -18.78 -8.51
CA ARG A 49 -9.33 -19.23 -8.55
C ARG A 49 -10.31 -18.13 -8.14
N ALA A 50 -9.93 -17.34 -7.12
CA ALA A 50 -10.74 -16.20 -6.68
C ALA A 50 -10.97 -15.20 -7.81
N ILE A 51 -9.93 -14.84 -8.56
CA ILE A 51 -9.98 -13.94 -9.71
C ILE A 51 -10.92 -14.48 -10.80
N VAL A 52 -10.89 -15.80 -11.07
CA VAL A 52 -11.79 -16.43 -12.02
C VAL A 52 -13.25 -16.30 -11.58
N GLU A 53 -13.54 -16.57 -10.30
CA GLU A 53 -14.91 -16.47 -9.79
C GLU A 53 -15.41 -15.01 -9.75
N TYR A 54 -14.56 -14.05 -9.39
CA TYR A 54 -14.88 -12.62 -9.51
C TYR A 54 -15.13 -12.20 -10.96
N GLY A 55 -14.39 -12.75 -11.92
CA GLY A 55 -14.64 -12.54 -13.35
C GLY A 55 -16.04 -13.01 -13.76
N LYS A 56 -16.45 -14.22 -13.34
CA LYS A 56 -17.81 -14.74 -13.57
C LYS A 56 -18.89 -13.87 -12.91
N ALA A 57 -18.61 -13.29 -11.73
CA ALA A 57 -19.53 -12.35 -11.10
C ALA A 57 -19.76 -11.11 -11.98
N LEU A 58 -18.71 -10.55 -12.58
CA LEU A 58 -18.80 -9.43 -13.51
C LEU A 58 -19.48 -9.79 -14.84
N GLU A 59 -19.33 -11.03 -15.31
CA GLU A 59 -20.06 -11.53 -16.49
C GLU A 59 -21.57 -11.58 -16.23
N LYS A 60 -21.97 -11.93 -14.99
CA LYS A 60 -23.39 -11.95 -14.58
C LYS A 60 -23.96 -10.54 -14.35
N ASP A 61 -23.17 -9.64 -13.78
CA ASP A 61 -23.58 -8.25 -13.55
C ASP A 61 -22.36 -7.32 -13.58
N SER A 62 -22.10 -6.73 -14.74
CA SER A 62 -20.97 -5.80 -14.96
C SER A 62 -21.11 -4.47 -14.23
N SER A 63 -22.29 -4.15 -13.67
CA SER A 63 -22.51 -2.94 -12.89
C SER A 63 -21.93 -3.01 -11.47
N GLN A 64 -21.50 -4.20 -11.03
CA GLN A 64 -20.93 -4.44 -9.70
C GLN A 64 -19.46 -4.02 -9.63
N ILE A 65 -19.23 -2.71 -9.69
CA ILE A 65 -17.87 -2.12 -9.79
C ILE A 65 -16.94 -2.51 -8.64
N ASP A 66 -17.47 -2.77 -7.43
CA ASP A 66 -16.67 -3.19 -6.27
C ASP A 66 -15.93 -4.51 -6.51
N VAL A 67 -16.42 -5.37 -7.42
CA VAL A 67 -15.75 -6.61 -7.78
C VAL A 67 -14.40 -6.35 -8.44
N TRP A 68 -14.25 -5.25 -9.18
CA TRP A 68 -12.94 -4.85 -9.71
C TRP A 68 -11.92 -4.55 -8.62
N ARG A 69 -12.35 -3.96 -7.50
CA ARG A 69 -11.48 -3.75 -6.33
C ARG A 69 -11.08 -5.08 -5.70
N GLU A 70 -12.02 -6.02 -5.56
CA GLU A 70 -11.74 -7.36 -5.02
C GLU A 70 -10.77 -8.15 -5.91
N ILE A 71 -10.86 -8.00 -7.23
CA ILE A 71 -9.89 -8.53 -8.19
C ILE A 71 -8.51 -7.89 -7.99
N ALA A 72 -8.45 -6.56 -7.82
CA ALA A 72 -7.21 -5.84 -7.56
C ALA A 72 -6.55 -6.31 -6.26
N ASP A 73 -7.33 -6.45 -5.19
CA ASP A 73 -6.85 -6.96 -3.90
C ASP A 73 -6.28 -8.40 -4.03
N ALA A 74 -6.93 -9.25 -4.80
CA ALA A 74 -6.46 -10.62 -5.05
C ALA A 74 -5.13 -10.64 -5.85
N TYR A 75 -4.98 -9.76 -6.85
CA TYR A 75 -3.72 -9.59 -7.58
C TYR A 75 -2.61 -8.97 -6.70
N GLU A 76 -2.92 -7.99 -5.85
CA GLU A 76 -1.96 -7.43 -4.88
C GLU A 76 -1.41 -8.52 -3.94
N LEU A 77 -2.29 -9.38 -3.42
CA LEU A 77 -1.91 -10.51 -2.56
C LEU A 77 -1.06 -11.57 -3.27
N LYS A 78 -1.10 -11.63 -4.60
CA LYS A 78 -0.19 -12.43 -5.44
C LYS A 78 1.13 -11.72 -5.75
N ASN A 79 1.28 -10.46 -5.36
CA ASN A 79 2.33 -9.55 -5.83
C ASN A 79 2.32 -9.27 -7.34
N ASP A 80 1.19 -9.53 -8.03
CA ASP A 80 0.99 -9.16 -9.44
C ASP A 80 0.46 -7.72 -9.52
N TYR A 81 1.35 -6.78 -9.22
CA TYR A 81 1.00 -5.38 -9.13
C TYR A 81 0.52 -4.79 -10.47
N ALA A 82 1.00 -5.28 -11.60
CA ALA A 82 0.56 -4.79 -12.90
C ALA A 82 -0.94 -5.07 -13.13
N GLN A 83 -1.39 -6.28 -12.84
CA GLN A 83 -2.81 -6.64 -12.92
C GLN A 83 -3.64 -5.98 -11.82
N ALA A 84 -3.08 -5.85 -10.60
CA ALA A 84 -3.73 -5.15 -9.50
C ALA A 84 -4.02 -3.68 -9.86
N ILE A 85 -3.04 -2.97 -10.41
CA ILE A 85 -3.19 -1.60 -10.90
C ILE A 85 -4.27 -1.51 -11.99
N ALA A 86 -4.21 -2.40 -12.99
CA ALA A 86 -5.17 -2.41 -14.08
C ALA A 86 -6.61 -2.63 -13.60
N ALA A 87 -6.82 -3.56 -12.66
CA ALA A 87 -8.13 -3.84 -12.08
C ALA A 87 -8.61 -2.67 -11.19
N TYR A 88 -7.72 -2.14 -10.34
CA TYR A 88 -8.07 -1.01 -9.47
C TYR A 88 -8.39 0.26 -10.26
N GLN A 89 -7.69 0.49 -11.37
CA GLN A 89 -7.94 1.62 -12.25
C GLN A 89 -9.33 1.54 -12.88
N LYS A 90 -9.77 0.35 -13.33
CA LYS A 90 -11.15 0.13 -13.79
C LYS A 90 -12.18 0.47 -12.70
N TYR A 91 -11.93 0.03 -11.47
CA TYR A 91 -12.76 0.41 -10.32
C TYR A 91 -12.81 1.92 -10.15
N TYR A 92 -11.64 2.56 -10.05
CA TYR A 92 -11.52 4.00 -9.78
C TYR A 92 -12.15 4.86 -10.88
N ASP A 93 -11.94 4.51 -12.15
CA ASP A 93 -12.47 5.27 -13.29
C ASP A 93 -14.01 5.23 -13.34
N THR A 94 -14.59 4.12 -12.89
CA THR A 94 -16.06 3.93 -12.85
C THR A 94 -16.72 4.61 -11.64
N LEU A 95 -15.94 5.00 -10.61
CA LEU A 95 -16.49 5.72 -9.46
C LEU A 95 -17.11 7.04 -9.86
N SER A 96 -18.24 7.39 -9.26
CA SER A 96 -18.81 8.74 -9.29
C SER A 96 -17.86 9.74 -8.60
N GLN A 97 -17.95 11.02 -8.95
CA GLN A 97 -17.02 12.05 -8.46
C GLN A 97 -16.99 12.17 -6.94
N ASP A 98 -18.13 11.99 -6.27
CA ASP A 98 -18.24 11.99 -4.81
C ASP A 98 -17.53 10.82 -4.12
N LYS A 99 -17.29 9.72 -4.85
CA LYS A 99 -16.57 8.52 -4.39
C LYS A 99 -15.09 8.53 -4.77
N LYS A 100 -14.64 9.44 -5.60
CA LYS A 100 -13.21 9.63 -5.95
C LYS A 100 -12.48 10.36 -4.82
N THR A 101 -12.46 9.74 -3.65
CA THR A 101 -11.89 10.30 -2.42
C THR A 101 -10.36 10.19 -2.37
N PRO A 102 -9.69 10.97 -1.49
CA PRO A 102 -8.24 10.81 -1.24
C PRO A 102 -7.85 9.38 -0.86
N GLU A 103 -8.71 8.65 -0.16
CA GLU A 103 -8.47 7.25 0.25
C GLU A 103 -8.47 6.31 -0.96
N ALA A 104 -9.39 6.51 -1.92
CA ALA A 104 -9.42 5.71 -3.14
C ALA A 104 -8.16 5.98 -3.99
N LEU A 105 -7.73 7.24 -4.12
CA LEU A 105 -6.46 7.59 -4.76
C LEU A 105 -5.27 6.99 -4.02
N PHE A 106 -5.28 7.03 -2.71
CA PHE A 106 -4.21 6.50 -1.88
C PHE A 106 -3.96 5.00 -2.14
N GLN A 107 -5.01 4.21 -2.30
CA GLN A 107 -4.87 2.79 -2.65
C GLN A 107 -4.19 2.61 -4.01
N LEU A 108 -4.56 3.40 -5.02
CA LEU A 108 -3.89 3.36 -6.33
C LEU A 108 -2.39 3.70 -6.20
N GLY A 109 -2.06 4.74 -5.43
CA GLY A 109 -0.67 5.11 -5.14
C GLY A 109 0.11 3.98 -4.47
N ARG A 110 -0.52 3.27 -3.52
CA ARG A 110 0.09 2.11 -2.85
C ARG A 110 0.40 0.96 -3.82
N LEU A 111 -0.49 0.68 -4.76
CA LEU A 111 -0.25 -0.36 -5.77
C LEU A 111 0.94 0.00 -6.67
N TYR A 112 1.03 1.24 -7.14
CA TYR A 112 2.19 1.73 -7.89
C TYR A 112 3.48 1.66 -7.06
N TYR A 113 3.43 2.06 -5.79
CA TYR A 113 4.56 1.94 -4.88
C TYR A 113 5.00 0.49 -4.69
N GLY A 114 4.04 -0.42 -4.49
CA GLY A 114 4.29 -1.87 -4.40
C GLY A 114 4.99 -2.41 -5.64
N GLN A 115 4.55 -2.02 -6.83
CA GLN A 115 5.22 -2.39 -8.09
C GLN A 115 6.66 -1.85 -8.14
N GLY A 116 6.85 -0.57 -7.77
CA GLY A 116 8.16 0.08 -7.81
C GLY A 116 9.16 -0.49 -6.80
N THR A 117 8.69 -1.00 -5.66
CA THR A 117 9.52 -1.58 -4.60
C THR A 117 9.55 -3.12 -4.62
N SER A 118 8.87 -3.75 -5.58
CA SER A 118 8.83 -5.21 -5.69
C SER A 118 10.24 -5.80 -5.82
N GLN A 119 10.50 -6.85 -5.07
CA GLN A 119 11.75 -7.63 -5.15
C GLN A 119 11.70 -8.68 -6.27
N ASP A 120 10.56 -8.87 -6.90
CA ASP A 120 10.42 -9.82 -8.00
C ASP A 120 11.06 -9.26 -9.28
N THR A 121 12.27 -9.74 -9.56
CA THR A 121 13.04 -9.37 -10.75
C THR A 121 12.59 -10.10 -12.02
N LEU A 122 11.75 -11.12 -11.89
CA LEU A 122 11.24 -11.89 -13.03
C LEU A 122 10.07 -11.16 -13.68
N THR A 123 9.24 -10.50 -12.89
CA THR A 123 8.03 -9.84 -13.41
C THR A 123 8.16 -8.32 -13.55
N VAL A 124 9.10 -7.68 -12.80
CA VAL A 124 9.25 -6.21 -12.80
C VAL A 124 10.68 -5.81 -13.16
N GLN A 125 10.87 -5.25 -14.34
CA GLN A 125 12.16 -4.73 -14.78
C GLN A 125 12.54 -3.44 -14.04
N PRO A 126 13.85 -3.11 -13.90
CA PRO A 126 14.29 -1.90 -13.20
C PRO A 126 13.68 -0.60 -13.76
N ALA A 127 13.56 -0.47 -15.09
CA ALA A 127 12.92 0.68 -15.72
C ALA A 127 11.43 0.80 -15.36
N ASP A 128 10.73 -0.32 -15.28
CA ASP A 128 9.30 -0.36 -14.88
C ASP A 128 9.13 0.02 -13.42
N ARG A 129 10.08 -0.34 -12.55
CA ARG A 129 10.08 0.08 -11.14
C ARG A 129 10.16 1.59 -11.00
N MET A 130 11.10 2.23 -11.70
CA MET A 130 11.24 3.69 -11.66
C MET A 130 9.98 4.37 -12.19
N THR A 131 9.41 3.88 -13.29
CA THR A 131 8.16 4.38 -13.86
C THR A 131 7.01 4.24 -12.86
N ALA A 132 6.92 3.10 -12.17
CA ALA A 132 5.90 2.88 -11.14
C ALA A 132 6.07 3.80 -9.93
N LEU A 133 7.31 4.05 -9.46
CA LEU A 133 7.57 5.02 -8.39
C LEU A 133 7.20 6.44 -8.81
N GLN A 134 7.48 6.85 -10.03
CA GLN A 134 7.06 8.15 -10.56
C GLN A 134 5.53 8.30 -10.61
N ALA A 135 4.84 7.24 -11.02
CA ALA A 135 3.37 7.18 -10.98
C ALA A 135 2.85 7.25 -9.54
N ALA A 136 3.46 6.52 -8.61
CA ALA A 136 3.13 6.57 -7.19
C ALA A 136 3.27 8.00 -6.62
N ASP A 137 4.40 8.68 -6.87
CA ASP A 137 4.60 10.07 -6.44
C ASP A 137 3.52 11.01 -6.99
N SER A 138 3.19 10.86 -8.28
CA SER A 138 2.15 11.65 -8.93
C SER A 138 0.78 11.48 -8.26
N VAL A 139 0.41 10.24 -7.95
CA VAL A 139 -0.86 9.91 -7.25
C VAL A 139 -0.84 10.43 -5.81
N PHE A 140 0.25 10.22 -5.05
CA PHE A 140 0.36 10.73 -3.68
C PHE A 140 0.40 12.26 -3.63
N ALA A 141 0.91 12.94 -4.66
CA ALA A 141 0.81 14.40 -4.79
C ALA A 141 -0.65 14.86 -4.95
N LEU A 142 -1.50 14.08 -5.65
CA LEU A 142 -2.94 14.33 -5.70
C LEU A 142 -3.60 14.13 -4.32
N VAL A 143 -3.26 13.06 -3.62
CA VAL A 143 -3.73 12.81 -2.25
C VAL A 143 -3.38 13.96 -1.32
N ALA A 144 -2.13 14.43 -1.34
CA ALA A 144 -1.69 15.56 -0.51
C ALA A 144 -2.45 16.86 -0.84
N ARG A 145 -2.78 17.09 -2.10
CA ARG A 145 -3.58 18.27 -2.52
C ARG A 145 -5.03 18.19 -2.10
N GLN A 146 -5.63 17.00 -2.16
CA GLN A 146 -7.04 16.80 -1.78
C GLN A 146 -7.26 16.75 -0.26
N ALA A 147 -6.23 16.36 0.49
CA ALA A 147 -6.28 16.27 1.95
C ALA A 147 -5.07 16.99 2.59
N PRO A 148 -5.00 18.35 2.47
CA PRO A 148 -3.81 19.13 2.89
C PRO A 148 -3.54 19.07 4.40
N ASP A 149 -4.54 18.78 5.22
CA ASP A 149 -4.40 18.62 6.67
C ASP A 149 -3.89 17.22 7.08
N SER A 150 -3.84 16.27 6.11
CA SER A 150 -3.31 14.93 6.30
C SER A 150 -1.86 14.86 5.87
N TYR A 151 -1.00 14.35 6.75
CA TYR A 151 0.41 14.12 6.42
C TYR A 151 0.64 12.91 5.49
N LEU A 152 -0.37 12.06 5.28
CA LEU A 152 -0.20 10.76 4.61
C LEU A 152 0.26 10.89 3.16
N GLY A 153 -0.29 11.84 2.40
CA GLY A 153 0.14 12.05 1.02
C GLY A 153 1.62 12.40 0.92
N ASP A 154 2.08 13.37 1.71
CA ASP A 154 3.49 13.78 1.73
C ASP A 154 4.42 12.71 2.35
N MET A 155 3.96 11.96 3.36
CA MET A 155 4.72 10.84 3.92
C MET A 155 4.97 9.74 2.87
N TRP A 156 3.96 9.40 2.08
CA TRP A 156 4.13 8.39 1.03
C TRP A 156 4.95 8.93 -0.16
N ARG A 157 4.93 10.23 -0.42
CA ARG A 157 5.87 10.87 -1.34
C ARG A 157 7.30 10.74 -0.82
N ALA A 158 7.54 10.99 0.47
CA ALA A 158 8.84 10.80 1.10
C ALA A 158 9.36 9.37 0.92
N ARG A 159 8.52 8.36 1.23
CA ARG A 159 8.86 6.94 1.04
C ARG A 159 9.14 6.59 -0.41
N THR A 160 8.35 7.14 -1.33
CA THR A 160 8.51 6.93 -2.78
C THR A 160 9.83 7.50 -3.27
N HIS A 161 10.18 8.73 -2.86
CA HIS A 161 11.46 9.35 -3.21
C HIS A 161 12.65 8.66 -2.52
N SER A 162 12.48 8.11 -1.32
CA SER A 162 13.49 7.25 -0.69
C SER A 162 13.70 5.96 -1.48
N ALA A 163 12.63 5.37 -2.03
CA ALA A 163 12.75 4.19 -2.89
C ALA A 163 13.39 4.49 -4.26
N MET A 164 13.28 5.72 -4.76
CA MET A 164 13.97 6.18 -5.98
C MET A 164 15.47 6.44 -5.76
N ASP A 165 15.86 6.76 -4.53
CA ASP A 165 17.23 7.06 -4.11
C ASP A 165 17.59 6.21 -2.87
N PRO A 166 17.71 4.87 -3.02
CA PRO A 166 17.86 3.96 -1.90
C PRO A 166 19.16 4.17 -1.10
N GLU A 167 20.22 4.66 -1.76
CA GLU A 167 21.48 5.01 -1.11
C GLU A 167 21.45 6.41 -0.45
N THR A 168 20.36 7.14 -0.58
CA THR A 168 20.16 8.49 -0.05
C THR A 168 21.24 9.49 -0.51
N THR A 169 21.85 9.22 -1.67
CA THR A 169 22.95 10.04 -2.19
C THR A 169 22.49 11.38 -2.73
N GLU A 170 21.33 11.42 -3.38
CA GLU A 170 20.71 12.64 -3.92
C GLU A 170 19.90 13.39 -2.86
N GLY A 171 19.35 12.65 -1.88
CA GLY A 171 18.49 13.20 -0.84
C GLY A 171 17.10 13.57 -1.35
N LEU A 172 16.58 12.82 -2.34
CA LEU A 172 15.31 13.10 -2.99
C LEU A 172 14.12 13.15 -2.02
N ALA A 173 14.14 12.34 -0.97
CA ALA A 173 13.07 12.29 0.03
C ALA A 173 13.15 13.39 1.11
N LYS A 174 14.31 14.07 1.24
CA LYS A 174 14.56 15.06 2.29
C LYS A 174 13.45 16.11 2.43
N PRO A 175 13.06 16.85 1.38
CA PRO A 175 12.08 17.92 1.50
C PRO A 175 10.70 17.42 1.97
N TYR A 176 10.35 16.20 1.63
CA TYR A 176 9.07 15.59 2.03
C TYR A 176 9.11 15.15 3.50
N TYR A 177 10.20 14.52 3.96
CA TYR A 177 10.34 14.16 5.36
C TYR A 177 10.41 15.39 6.27
N GLU A 178 11.08 16.47 5.86
CA GLU A 178 11.08 17.76 6.57
C GLU A 178 9.66 18.30 6.70
N LYS A 179 8.92 18.39 5.58
CA LYS A 179 7.53 18.86 5.57
C LYS A 179 6.63 18.03 6.50
N VAL A 180 6.74 16.71 6.44
CA VAL A 180 5.94 15.83 7.29
C VAL A 180 6.29 16.03 8.76
N ALA A 181 7.58 16.11 9.09
CA ALA A 181 8.00 16.37 10.48
C ALA A 181 7.41 17.68 11.01
N ASP A 182 7.46 18.76 10.24
CA ASP A 182 6.87 20.04 10.63
C ASP A 182 5.35 19.94 10.84
N MET A 183 4.64 19.27 9.94
CA MET A 183 3.19 19.04 10.07
C MET A 183 2.84 18.27 11.34
N LEU A 184 3.62 17.25 11.69
CA LEU A 184 3.36 16.39 12.85
C LEU A 184 3.75 17.07 14.16
N LEU A 185 4.83 17.84 14.17
CA LEU A 185 5.22 18.67 15.33
C LEU A 185 4.15 19.71 15.66
N ALA A 186 3.57 20.36 14.66
CA ALA A 186 2.49 21.32 14.86
C ALA A 186 1.25 20.69 15.51
N LYS A 187 0.99 19.40 15.26
CA LYS A 187 -0.12 18.65 15.88
C LYS A 187 0.19 18.24 17.32
N ASN A 188 1.46 18.00 17.66
CA ASN A 188 1.96 17.65 18.98
C ASN A 188 1.20 16.50 19.66
N GLU A 189 0.96 15.40 18.94
CA GLU A 189 0.20 14.26 19.45
C GLU A 189 1.06 12.99 19.48
N PRO A 190 1.08 12.21 20.59
CA PRO A 190 1.91 11.01 20.73
C PRO A 190 1.65 9.92 19.65
N ARG A 191 0.43 9.88 19.09
CA ARG A 191 0.09 8.92 18.02
C ARG A 191 0.96 9.08 16.76
N TYR A 192 1.62 10.23 16.60
CA TYR A 192 2.50 10.51 15.46
C TYR A 192 3.98 10.20 15.73
N ASN A 193 4.34 9.74 16.93
CA ASN A 193 5.71 9.49 17.31
C ASN A 193 6.45 8.55 16.35
N SER A 194 5.79 7.45 15.92
CA SER A 194 6.40 6.52 14.96
C SER A 194 6.70 7.18 13.60
N ALA A 195 5.82 8.05 13.12
CA ALA A 195 6.02 8.78 11.89
C ALA A 195 7.14 9.86 12.02
N LEU A 196 7.22 10.53 13.17
CA LEU A 196 8.33 11.45 13.49
C LEU A 196 9.67 10.73 13.56
N ILE A 197 9.72 9.55 14.19
CA ILE A 197 10.93 8.72 14.23
C ILE A 197 11.38 8.34 12.81
N GLU A 198 10.45 7.96 11.93
CA GLU A 198 10.77 7.67 10.53
C GLU A 198 11.38 8.90 9.82
N CYS A 199 10.75 10.08 9.96
CA CYS A 199 11.27 11.32 9.38
C CYS A 199 12.67 11.64 9.89
N TYR A 200 12.87 11.59 11.18
CA TYR A 200 14.16 11.92 11.79
C TYR A 200 15.24 10.89 11.47
N SER A 201 14.88 9.61 11.35
CA SER A 201 15.83 8.56 10.96
C SER A 201 16.38 8.81 9.55
N TYR A 202 15.50 9.12 8.59
CA TYR A 202 15.94 9.47 7.24
C TYR A 202 16.83 10.74 7.24
N LEU A 203 16.37 11.80 7.90
CA LEU A 203 17.11 13.07 7.94
C LEU A 203 18.46 12.93 8.67
N GLY A 204 18.49 12.22 9.78
CA GLY A 204 19.74 11.92 10.49
C GLY A 204 20.74 11.16 9.62
N TYR A 205 20.27 10.14 8.90
CA TYR A 205 21.10 9.37 7.98
C TYR A 205 21.57 10.20 6.79
N TYR A 206 20.69 11.02 6.17
CA TYR A 206 21.05 11.92 5.09
C TYR A 206 22.19 12.86 5.48
N TYR A 207 22.11 13.53 6.63
CA TYR A 207 23.16 14.45 7.10
C TYR A 207 24.44 13.72 7.51
N LEU A 208 24.34 12.48 7.99
CA LEU A 208 25.51 11.62 8.21
C LEU A 208 26.28 11.38 6.90
N LEU A 209 25.58 11.01 5.82
CA LEU A 209 26.20 10.80 4.50
C LEU A 209 26.81 12.09 3.91
N LYS A 210 26.24 13.25 4.25
CA LYS A 210 26.80 14.56 3.86
C LYS A 210 27.94 15.04 4.76
N SER A 211 28.38 14.21 5.72
CA SER A 211 29.40 14.55 6.73
C SER A 211 29.05 15.76 7.63
N ASP A 212 27.75 16.10 7.70
CA ASP A 212 27.22 17.09 8.64
C ASP A 212 26.81 16.39 9.95
N TYR A 213 27.81 16.00 10.70
CA TYR A 213 27.63 15.22 11.93
C TYR A 213 26.88 15.99 13.03
N LEU A 214 26.96 17.33 13.03
CA LEU A 214 26.23 18.13 14.03
C LEU A 214 24.72 18.04 13.80
N VAL A 215 24.27 18.31 12.57
CA VAL A 215 22.86 18.23 12.22
C VAL A 215 22.37 16.78 12.30
N SER A 216 23.16 15.80 11.86
CA SER A 216 22.82 14.38 12.03
C SER A 216 22.54 14.06 13.51
N LYS A 217 23.42 14.46 14.42
CA LYS A 217 23.28 14.23 15.88
C LYS A 217 22.02 14.88 16.45
N GLU A 218 21.62 16.06 15.96
CA GLU A 218 20.39 16.71 16.39
C GLU A 218 19.15 15.86 16.07
N TYR A 219 19.08 15.26 14.88
CA TYR A 219 17.97 14.37 14.50
C TYR A 219 17.94 13.09 15.35
N TRP A 220 19.10 12.49 15.60
CA TRP A 220 19.16 11.31 16.48
C TRP A 220 18.76 11.64 17.92
N ASN A 221 19.13 12.80 18.45
CA ASN A 221 18.67 13.25 19.76
C ASN A 221 17.14 13.47 19.82
N LYS A 222 16.52 13.95 18.73
CA LYS A 222 15.05 14.04 18.63
C LYS A 222 14.40 12.67 18.70
N ILE A 223 14.98 11.64 18.08
CA ILE A 223 14.50 10.26 18.19
C ILE A 223 14.59 9.76 19.63
N LEU A 224 15.74 9.95 20.28
CA LEU A 224 15.95 9.55 21.68
C LEU A 224 15.00 10.27 22.66
N ALA A 225 14.61 11.50 22.36
CA ALA A 225 13.63 12.24 23.16
C ALA A 225 12.20 11.62 23.03
N ILE A 226 11.89 10.98 21.91
CA ILE A 226 10.61 10.28 21.67
C ILE A 226 10.65 8.86 22.24
N ASP A 227 11.72 8.13 21.94
CA ASP A 227 11.93 6.75 22.36
C ASP A 227 13.37 6.53 22.79
N PRO A 228 13.67 6.58 24.10
CA PRO A 228 15.01 6.36 24.64
C PRO A 228 15.55 4.94 24.39
N THR A 229 14.71 3.99 24.01
CA THR A 229 15.10 2.59 23.79
C THR A 229 15.48 2.28 22.34
N THR A 230 15.34 3.24 21.44
CA THR A 230 15.64 3.05 20.01
C THR A 230 17.13 2.76 19.79
N VAL A 231 17.42 1.56 19.27
CA VAL A 231 18.78 0.99 19.13
C VAL A 231 19.61 1.63 17.99
N SER A 232 18.99 2.39 17.09
CA SER A 232 19.66 3.01 15.92
C SER A 232 20.83 3.95 16.25
N TYR A 233 20.95 4.38 17.52
CA TYR A 233 22.01 5.29 17.98
C TYR A 233 23.35 4.60 18.31
N THR A 234 23.37 3.28 18.50
CA THR A 234 24.60 2.57 18.89
C THR A 234 25.70 2.58 17.82
N HIS A 235 25.34 2.73 16.53
CA HIS A 235 26.31 2.83 15.44
C HIS A 235 27.03 4.19 15.39
N LEU A 236 26.43 5.28 15.88
CA LEU A 236 27.04 6.61 15.89
C LEU A 236 28.04 6.80 17.04
N ARG A 237 27.84 6.12 18.19
CA ARG A 237 28.82 6.13 19.29
C ARG A 237 30.16 5.48 18.91
N ALA A 238 30.17 4.57 17.94
CA ALA A 238 31.38 3.89 17.50
C ALA A 238 32.30 4.78 16.66
N HIS A 239 31.84 5.96 16.19
CA HIS A 239 32.63 6.92 15.43
C HIS A 239 33.04 8.16 16.25
N GLU A 240 32.70 8.26 17.54
CA GLU A 240 33.09 9.33 18.43
C GLU A 240 34.45 9.05 19.18
N THR A 241 35.08 7.89 18.95
CA THR A 241 36.40 7.51 19.43
C THR A 241 37.40 7.39 18.27
#